data_aafe5a0704bcc93b2099f7c99292d6b9
#
_entry.id   aafe5a0704bcc93b2099f7c99292d6b9
#
_cell.length_a   1.000
_cell.length_b   1.000
_cell.length_c   1.000
_cell.angle_alpha   90.00
_cell.angle_beta   90.00
_cell.angle_gamma   90.00
#
_symmetry.space_group_name_H-M   'P 1'
#
loop_
_entity.id
_entity.type
_entity.pdbx_description
1 polymer ?
#
loop_
_entity_poly.entity_id
_entity_poly.type
_entity_poly.pdbx_seq_one_letter_code
_entity_poly.pdbx_strand_id
1 'polypeptide(L)'
;MIDLYYWPTPNGHKVTMFLEEAGLDYTLKPVNIGKGDQFKPDFLAIAPNNRMPAIVDHAPAGSGAPISLFESGAILLYLAEKTGRFIARDVAGRAEVLQWLFWQMGSAPFLGGGFGHFYAYAPEKLAYTIDRYAMETKRQLDVLDRRLAESAFVAGADYTIADMAIWPWYGQLAQGALYGAGDFLAVQDYRNLQR
;
A
#
# COMPACT_ATOMS: atom_id res chain seq x y z
N MET A 1 -15.30 -0.50 -16.74
CA MET A 1 -14.62 -1.76 -16.38
C MET A 1 -13.13 -1.48 -16.22
N ILE A 2 -12.50 -2.02 -15.20
CA ILE A 2 -11.09 -1.79 -14.85
C ILE A 2 -10.34 -3.12 -15.01
N ASP A 3 -9.21 -3.12 -15.71
CA ASP A 3 -8.25 -4.21 -15.67
C ASP A 3 -7.24 -3.93 -14.55
N LEU A 4 -7.11 -4.83 -13.57
CA LEU A 4 -6.15 -4.74 -12.48
C LEU A 4 -4.99 -5.71 -12.71
N TYR A 5 -3.81 -5.18 -12.97
CA TYR A 5 -2.57 -5.94 -13.06
C TYR A 5 -2.01 -6.15 -11.65
N TYR A 6 -2.00 -7.41 -11.22
CA TYR A 6 -1.91 -7.76 -9.80
C TYR A 6 -1.02 -8.97 -9.53
N TRP A 7 -0.40 -8.96 -8.37
CA TRP A 7 0.19 -10.13 -7.71
C TRP A 7 -0.09 -10.02 -6.20
N PRO A 8 -0.22 -11.17 -5.45
CA PRO A 8 -0.55 -11.13 -4.02
C PRO A 8 0.61 -10.59 -3.17
N THR A 9 0.72 -9.29 -3.14
CA THR A 9 1.69 -8.52 -2.35
C THR A 9 0.95 -7.41 -1.60
N PRO A 10 1.53 -6.85 -0.55
CA PRO A 10 0.91 -5.73 0.16
C PRO A 10 0.49 -4.57 -0.76
N ASN A 11 1.29 -4.24 -1.78
CA ASN A 11 0.91 -3.18 -2.71
C ASN A 11 -0.25 -3.56 -3.64
N GLY A 12 -0.33 -4.83 -4.05
CA GLY A 12 -1.48 -5.34 -4.82
C GLY A 12 -2.78 -5.26 -4.01
N HIS A 13 -2.72 -5.65 -2.75
CA HIS A 13 -3.87 -5.65 -1.85
C HIS A 13 -4.46 -4.25 -1.59
N LYS A 14 -3.69 -3.18 -1.66
CA LYS A 14 -4.22 -1.81 -1.57
C LYS A 14 -5.33 -1.54 -2.58
N VAL A 15 -5.09 -1.95 -3.82
CA VAL A 15 -6.02 -1.69 -4.93
C VAL A 15 -7.21 -2.64 -4.88
N THR A 16 -7.00 -3.94 -4.57
CA THR A 16 -8.13 -4.86 -4.40
C THR A 16 -9.04 -4.42 -3.27
N MET A 17 -8.50 -3.97 -2.11
CA MET A 17 -9.31 -3.44 -1.02
C MET A 17 -10.20 -2.29 -1.50
N PHE A 18 -9.64 -1.32 -2.24
CA PHE A 18 -10.45 -0.21 -2.75
C PHE A 18 -11.57 -0.70 -3.68
N LEU A 19 -11.25 -1.57 -4.62
CA LEU A 19 -12.22 -2.03 -5.63
C LEU A 19 -13.36 -2.80 -4.98
N GLU A 20 -13.06 -3.68 -4.03
CA GLU A 20 -14.07 -4.44 -3.26
C GLU A 20 -14.93 -3.51 -2.39
N GLU A 21 -14.32 -2.61 -1.61
CA GLU A 21 -15.04 -1.66 -0.75
C GLU A 21 -15.90 -0.67 -1.55
N ALA A 22 -15.47 -0.31 -2.74
CA ALA A 22 -16.22 0.56 -3.63
C ALA A 22 -17.32 -0.19 -4.41
N GLY A 23 -17.28 -1.52 -4.46
CA GLY A 23 -18.17 -2.34 -5.27
C GLY A 23 -17.96 -2.12 -6.77
N LEU A 24 -16.71 -1.93 -7.19
CA LEU A 24 -16.36 -1.70 -8.59
C LEU A 24 -16.02 -3.01 -9.28
N ASP A 25 -16.64 -3.24 -10.44
CA ASP A 25 -16.31 -4.38 -11.29
C ASP A 25 -14.89 -4.22 -11.89
N TYR A 26 -14.10 -5.27 -11.78
CA TYR A 26 -12.77 -5.31 -12.35
C TYR A 26 -12.39 -6.71 -12.86
N THR A 27 -11.45 -6.74 -13.80
CA THR A 27 -10.84 -7.98 -14.30
C THR A 27 -9.41 -8.08 -13.77
N LEU A 28 -9.10 -9.17 -13.06
CA LEU A 28 -7.77 -9.41 -12.54
C LEU A 28 -6.85 -9.95 -13.66
N LYS A 29 -5.73 -9.28 -13.87
CA LYS A 29 -4.65 -9.65 -14.79
C LYS A 29 -3.42 -10.03 -13.98
N PRO A 30 -3.12 -11.32 -13.80
CA PRO A 30 -1.99 -11.74 -12.95
C PRO A 30 -0.64 -11.35 -13.58
N VAL A 31 0.23 -10.76 -12.76
CA VAL A 31 1.63 -10.42 -13.10
C VAL A 31 2.54 -11.18 -12.15
N ASN A 32 2.96 -12.39 -12.55
CA ASN A 32 3.78 -13.24 -11.69
C ASN A 32 5.22 -12.71 -11.61
N ILE A 33 5.50 -12.00 -10.51
CA ILE A 33 6.82 -11.38 -10.28
C ILE A 33 7.93 -12.43 -10.08
N GLY A 34 7.60 -13.63 -9.63
CA GLY A 34 8.55 -14.74 -9.51
C GLY A 34 8.98 -15.33 -10.86
N LYS A 35 8.19 -15.10 -11.92
CA LYS A 35 8.50 -15.51 -13.30
C LYS A 35 9.00 -14.36 -14.17
N GLY A 36 9.13 -13.16 -13.62
CA GLY A 36 9.61 -12.00 -14.37
C GLY A 36 8.55 -11.35 -15.27
N ASP A 37 7.25 -11.62 -15.07
CA ASP A 37 6.19 -11.04 -15.91
C ASP A 37 6.21 -9.50 -15.92
N GLN A 38 6.69 -8.89 -14.84
CA GLN A 38 6.82 -7.43 -14.72
C GLN A 38 7.82 -6.80 -15.71
N PHE A 39 8.66 -7.61 -16.36
CA PHE A 39 9.62 -7.16 -17.37
C PHE A 39 9.14 -7.35 -18.82
N LYS A 40 7.94 -7.92 -19.00
CA LYS A 40 7.38 -8.12 -20.34
C LYS A 40 7.01 -6.78 -21.00
N PRO A 41 7.24 -6.60 -22.31
CA PRO A 41 6.97 -5.35 -23.00
C PRO A 41 5.52 -4.84 -22.81
N ASP A 42 4.53 -5.74 -22.85
CA ASP A 42 3.13 -5.38 -22.71
C ASP A 42 2.82 -4.78 -21.34
N PHE A 43 3.47 -5.30 -20.27
CA PHE A 43 3.31 -4.74 -18.94
C PHE A 43 4.10 -3.43 -18.77
N LEU A 44 5.31 -3.34 -19.34
CA LEU A 44 6.12 -2.12 -19.30
C LEU A 44 5.44 -0.93 -20.00
N ALA A 45 4.64 -1.19 -21.03
CA ALA A 45 3.83 -0.15 -21.70
C ALA A 45 2.78 0.47 -20.76
N ILE A 46 2.33 -0.26 -19.72
CA ILE A 46 1.35 0.18 -18.72
C ILE A 46 2.05 0.73 -17.47
N ALA A 47 3.12 0.05 -17.04
CA ALA A 47 3.85 0.35 -15.80
C ALA A 47 5.36 0.43 -16.08
N PRO A 48 5.88 1.59 -16.53
CA PRO A 48 7.29 1.75 -16.94
C PRO A 48 8.29 1.50 -15.80
N ASN A 49 7.83 1.56 -14.53
CA ASN A 49 8.64 1.23 -13.36
C ASN A 49 8.74 -0.30 -13.10
N ASN A 50 8.22 -1.16 -14.01
CA ASN A 50 8.23 -2.63 -13.89
C ASN A 50 7.73 -3.15 -12.53
N ARG A 51 6.77 -2.49 -11.92
CA ARG A 51 6.17 -2.87 -10.63
C ARG A 51 4.65 -2.91 -10.72
N MET A 52 4.06 -3.93 -10.11
CA MET A 52 2.63 -4.00 -9.89
C MET A 52 2.29 -3.36 -8.51
N PRO A 53 1.06 -2.90 -8.25
CA PRO A 53 -0.09 -2.93 -9.15
C PRO A 53 -0.03 -1.86 -10.25
N ALA A 54 -0.78 -2.12 -11.32
CA ALA A 54 -1.15 -1.15 -12.33
C ALA A 54 -2.61 -1.38 -12.71
N ILE A 55 -3.28 -0.36 -13.26
CA ILE A 55 -4.63 -0.50 -13.79
C ILE A 55 -4.74 0.05 -15.22
N VAL A 56 -5.69 -0.48 -15.97
CA VAL A 56 -6.23 0.17 -17.17
C VAL A 56 -7.72 0.41 -16.92
N ASP A 57 -8.11 1.68 -16.86
CA ASP A 57 -9.52 2.04 -16.79
C ASP A 57 -10.06 2.29 -18.20
N HIS A 58 -10.98 1.45 -18.65
CA HIS A 58 -11.59 1.51 -19.98
C HIS A 58 -12.73 2.53 -20.10
N ALA A 59 -13.15 3.15 -18.99
CA ALA A 59 -14.20 4.14 -18.94
C ALA A 59 -13.88 5.25 -17.90
N PRO A 60 -12.80 6.00 -18.12
CA PRO A 60 -12.44 7.09 -17.21
C PRO A 60 -13.47 8.24 -17.30
N ALA A 61 -13.72 8.90 -16.17
CA ALA A 61 -14.64 10.04 -16.14
C ALA A 61 -14.10 11.19 -17.02
N GLY A 62 -14.96 11.72 -17.88
CA GLY A 62 -14.63 12.87 -18.75
C GLY A 62 -13.67 12.55 -19.91
N SER A 63 -13.33 11.30 -20.16
CA SER A 63 -12.48 10.87 -21.27
C SER A 63 -13.14 9.75 -22.06
N GLY A 64 -13.02 9.78 -23.38
CA GLY A 64 -13.50 8.70 -24.27
C GLY A 64 -12.48 7.58 -24.52
N ALA A 65 -11.22 7.76 -24.09
CA ALA A 65 -10.15 6.80 -24.29
C ALA A 65 -9.74 6.14 -22.95
N PRO A 66 -9.35 4.84 -22.96
CA PRO A 66 -8.80 4.19 -21.78
C PRO A 66 -7.55 4.91 -21.25
N ILE A 67 -7.36 4.87 -19.94
CA ILE A 67 -6.14 5.38 -19.30
C ILE A 67 -5.45 4.29 -18.51
N SER A 68 -4.12 4.31 -18.53
CA SER A 68 -3.26 3.42 -17.73
C SER A 68 -2.67 4.19 -16.57
N LEU A 69 -2.65 3.56 -15.38
CA LEU A 69 -2.03 4.12 -14.20
C LEU A 69 -1.14 3.07 -13.52
N PHE A 70 -0.01 3.52 -13.03
CA PHE A 70 0.87 2.77 -12.13
C PHE A 70 1.09 3.59 -10.85
N GLU A 71 1.79 3.05 -9.86
CA GLU A 71 1.92 3.52 -8.48
C GLU A 71 0.63 3.34 -7.67
N SER A 72 0.71 2.48 -6.64
CA SER A 72 -0.47 2.11 -5.84
C SER A 72 -1.15 3.33 -5.18
N GLY A 73 -0.38 4.33 -4.75
CA GLY A 73 -0.91 5.57 -4.19
C GLY A 73 -1.65 6.42 -5.22
N ALA A 74 -1.11 6.54 -6.43
CA ALA A 74 -1.76 7.28 -7.52
C ALA A 74 -3.04 6.56 -7.97
N ILE A 75 -3.04 5.24 -8.01
CA ILE A 75 -4.22 4.43 -8.33
C ILE A 75 -5.31 4.64 -7.28
N LEU A 76 -4.98 4.57 -5.99
CA LEU A 76 -5.93 4.82 -4.91
C LEU A 76 -6.54 6.21 -4.99
N LEU A 77 -5.72 7.24 -5.21
CA LEU A 77 -6.18 8.62 -5.35
C LEU A 77 -7.12 8.78 -6.56
N TYR A 78 -6.72 8.24 -7.72
CA TYR A 78 -7.54 8.27 -8.94
C TYR A 78 -8.92 7.60 -8.71
N LEU A 79 -8.93 6.41 -8.10
CA LEU A 79 -10.17 5.68 -7.83
C LEU A 79 -11.06 6.42 -6.83
N ALA A 80 -10.47 7.04 -5.82
CA ALA A 80 -11.18 7.87 -4.84
C ALA A 80 -11.83 9.09 -5.49
N GLU A 81 -11.12 9.78 -6.38
CA GLU A 81 -11.64 10.91 -7.14
C GLU A 81 -12.73 10.49 -8.13
N LYS A 82 -12.51 9.38 -8.83
CA LYS A 82 -13.50 8.83 -9.78
C LYS A 82 -14.83 8.48 -9.11
N THR A 83 -14.78 7.94 -7.88
CA THR A 83 -15.97 7.46 -7.16
C THR A 83 -16.53 8.47 -6.16
N GLY A 84 -15.74 9.47 -5.76
CA GLY A 84 -16.07 10.40 -4.67
C GLY A 84 -16.11 9.71 -3.30
N ARG A 85 -15.44 8.55 -3.12
CA ARG A 85 -15.44 7.73 -1.91
C ARG A 85 -14.05 7.64 -1.29
N PHE A 86 -13.99 7.42 0.02
CA PHE A 86 -12.78 7.18 0.80
C PHE A 86 -11.75 8.33 0.76
N ILE A 87 -12.22 9.53 0.47
CA ILE A 87 -11.42 10.77 0.51
C ILE A 87 -12.33 11.93 0.94
N ALA A 88 -11.83 12.79 1.80
CA ALA A 88 -12.57 13.99 2.22
C ALA A 88 -12.72 14.97 1.06
N ARG A 89 -13.85 15.69 1.05
CA ARG A 89 -14.16 16.67 0.00
C ARG A 89 -13.64 18.08 0.31
N ASP A 90 -13.56 18.42 1.59
CA ASP A 90 -13.01 19.70 2.03
C ASP A 90 -11.47 19.71 1.97
N VAL A 91 -10.90 20.89 1.88
CA VAL A 91 -9.45 21.08 1.69
C VAL A 91 -8.64 20.52 2.84
N ALA A 92 -9.08 20.74 4.08
CA ALA A 92 -8.33 20.33 5.27
C ALA A 92 -8.33 18.80 5.42
N GLY A 93 -9.52 18.18 5.35
CA GLY A 93 -9.64 16.73 5.42
C GLY A 93 -8.92 16.03 4.26
N ARG A 94 -9.01 16.58 3.04
CA ARG A 94 -8.26 16.06 1.89
C ARG A 94 -6.74 16.13 2.12
N ALA A 95 -6.24 17.24 2.66
CA ALA A 95 -4.82 17.37 2.98
C ALA A 95 -4.38 16.34 4.03
N GLU A 96 -5.21 16.10 5.04
CA GLU A 96 -4.96 15.07 6.07
C GLU A 96 -4.86 13.67 5.43
N VAL A 97 -5.78 13.28 4.56
CA VAL A 97 -5.73 12.01 3.85
C VAL A 97 -4.46 11.89 3.00
N LEU A 98 -4.12 12.94 2.24
CA LEU A 98 -2.98 12.91 1.33
C LEU A 98 -1.65 12.84 2.08
N GLN A 99 -1.48 13.54 3.20
CA GLN A 99 -0.23 13.46 3.96
C GLN A 99 0.02 12.04 4.51
N TRP A 100 -1.02 11.32 4.98
CA TRP A 100 -0.90 9.92 5.40
C TRP A 100 -0.70 8.96 4.24
N LEU A 101 -1.34 9.21 3.11
CA LEU A 101 -1.09 8.45 1.89
C LEU A 101 0.37 8.58 1.43
N PHE A 102 0.89 9.81 1.34
CA PHE A 102 2.28 10.06 0.95
C PHE A 102 3.28 9.62 2.02
N TRP A 103 2.94 9.71 3.31
CA TRP A 103 3.74 9.11 4.37
C TRP A 103 3.94 7.61 4.13
N GLN A 104 2.86 6.89 3.79
CA GLN A 104 2.96 5.46 3.51
C GLN A 104 3.79 5.17 2.25
N MET A 105 3.63 5.94 1.18
CA MET A 105 4.41 5.76 -0.06
C MET A 105 5.91 5.97 0.18
N GLY A 106 6.27 6.95 1.00
CA GLY A 106 7.67 7.24 1.35
C GLY A 106 8.26 6.29 2.39
N SER A 107 7.43 5.70 3.26
CA SER A 107 7.87 4.87 4.39
C SER A 107 7.93 3.37 4.06
N ALA A 108 6.97 2.85 3.28
CA ALA A 108 6.91 1.42 2.95
C ALA A 108 8.16 0.85 2.26
N PRO A 109 8.94 1.58 1.45
CA PRO A 109 10.21 1.08 0.93
C PRO A 109 11.22 0.68 2.00
N PHE A 110 11.25 1.36 3.15
CA PHE A 110 12.12 1.00 4.27
C PHE A 110 11.65 -0.30 4.94
N LEU A 111 10.34 -0.49 5.06
CA LEU A 111 9.78 -1.74 5.58
C LEU A 111 9.95 -2.89 4.58
N GLY A 112 9.52 -2.72 3.32
CA GLY A 112 9.51 -3.78 2.32
C GLY A 112 10.87 -4.07 1.70
N GLY A 113 11.46 -3.07 1.04
CA GLY A 113 12.74 -3.18 0.34
C GLY A 113 13.94 -3.13 1.29
N GLY A 114 13.78 -2.49 2.45
CA GLY A 114 14.78 -2.47 3.51
C GLY A 114 14.63 -3.66 4.45
N PHE A 115 13.85 -3.50 5.53
CA PHE A 115 13.74 -4.51 6.58
C PHE A 115 13.34 -5.89 6.04
N GLY A 116 12.25 -5.98 5.29
CA GLY A 116 11.74 -7.26 4.79
C GLY A 116 12.73 -7.98 3.90
N HIS A 117 13.44 -7.26 3.02
CA HIS A 117 14.46 -7.86 2.18
C HIS A 117 15.59 -8.47 3.02
N PHE A 118 16.22 -7.69 3.88
CA PHE A 118 17.39 -8.16 4.64
C PHE A 118 17.03 -9.15 5.75
N TYR A 119 15.88 -8.99 6.37
CA TYR A 119 15.42 -9.91 7.43
C TYR A 119 14.94 -11.26 6.87
N ALA A 120 14.10 -11.25 5.81
CA ALA A 120 13.46 -12.47 5.32
C ALA A 120 14.13 -13.09 4.09
N TYR A 121 14.51 -12.27 3.10
CA TYR A 121 14.84 -12.78 1.75
C TYR A 121 16.32 -12.77 1.41
N ALA A 122 17.14 -11.87 1.96
CA ALA A 122 18.55 -11.79 1.64
C ALA A 122 19.27 -13.10 1.99
N PRO A 123 20.11 -13.64 1.07
CA PRO A 123 20.86 -14.87 1.31
C PRO A 123 21.90 -14.70 2.42
N GLU A 124 22.44 -13.49 2.57
CA GLU A 124 23.39 -13.14 3.64
C GLU A 124 22.69 -12.27 4.68
N LYS A 125 22.80 -12.66 5.96
CA LYS A 125 22.22 -11.95 7.08
C LYS A 125 23.21 -10.95 7.68
N LEU A 126 23.08 -9.69 7.28
CA LEU A 126 23.94 -8.60 7.76
C LEU A 126 23.28 -7.95 8.98
N ALA A 127 23.76 -8.28 10.18
CA ALA A 127 23.16 -7.85 11.45
C ALA A 127 22.97 -6.32 11.50
N TYR A 128 24.01 -5.53 11.18
CA TYR A 128 23.91 -4.07 11.18
C TYR A 128 22.80 -3.55 10.25
N THR A 129 22.65 -4.14 9.08
CA THR A 129 21.63 -3.72 8.11
C THR A 129 20.23 -4.06 8.59
N ILE A 130 20.05 -5.27 9.15
CA ILE A 130 18.78 -5.70 9.73
C ILE A 130 18.39 -4.77 10.89
N ASP A 131 19.30 -4.50 11.82
CA ASP A 131 19.06 -3.63 12.98
C ASP A 131 18.73 -2.19 12.54
N ARG A 132 19.46 -1.65 11.55
CA ARG A 132 19.20 -0.29 11.04
C ARG A 132 17.80 -0.16 10.45
N TYR A 133 17.35 -1.12 9.65
CA TYR A 133 16.02 -1.09 9.06
C TYR A 133 14.93 -1.48 10.07
N ALA A 134 15.22 -2.34 11.03
CA ALA A 134 14.31 -2.63 12.13
C ALA A 134 14.05 -1.40 12.99
N MET A 135 15.08 -0.61 13.29
CA MET A 135 14.93 0.66 14.01
C MET A 135 13.97 1.61 13.27
N GLU A 136 14.15 1.77 11.95
CA GLU A 136 13.26 2.61 11.15
C GLU A 136 11.82 2.05 11.09
N THR A 137 11.68 0.73 10.95
CA THR A 137 10.36 0.07 10.98
C THR A 137 9.65 0.28 12.32
N LYS A 138 10.37 0.12 13.44
CA LYS A 138 9.82 0.39 14.78
C LYS A 138 9.41 1.85 14.95
N ARG A 139 10.20 2.80 14.43
CA ARG A 139 9.82 4.23 14.42
C ARG A 139 8.52 4.46 13.66
N GLN A 140 8.32 3.78 12.53
CA GLN A 140 7.09 3.89 11.74
C GLN A 140 5.88 3.28 12.48
N LEU A 141 6.06 2.14 13.15
CA LEU A 141 5.03 1.51 13.98
C LEU A 141 4.63 2.44 15.14
N ASP A 142 5.60 3.08 15.80
CA ASP A 142 5.36 4.04 16.89
C ASP A 142 4.57 5.27 16.40
N VAL A 143 4.86 5.78 15.20
CA VAL A 143 4.09 6.89 14.60
C VAL A 143 2.62 6.48 14.41
N LEU A 144 2.37 5.30 13.87
CA LEU A 144 1.01 4.80 13.66
C LEU A 144 0.30 4.52 14.99
N ASP A 145 0.98 3.91 15.95
CA ASP A 145 0.39 3.59 17.25
C ASP A 145 -0.05 4.84 17.99
N ARG A 146 0.79 5.88 18.03
CA ARG A 146 0.43 7.18 18.63
C ARG A 146 -0.74 7.83 17.89
N ARG A 147 -0.74 7.78 16.56
CA ARG A 147 -1.85 8.36 15.78
C ARG A 147 -3.17 7.63 16.07
N LEU A 148 -3.15 6.32 16.12
CA LEU A 148 -4.34 5.50 16.37
C LEU A 148 -4.78 5.51 17.84
N ALA A 149 -3.97 6.03 18.76
CA ALA A 149 -4.42 6.35 20.11
C ALA A 149 -5.43 7.52 20.15
N GLU A 150 -5.34 8.43 19.17
CA GLU A 150 -6.11 9.68 19.13
C GLU A 150 -7.27 9.64 18.14
N SER A 151 -7.27 8.72 17.19
CA SER A 151 -8.31 8.63 16.15
C SER A 151 -8.62 7.19 15.72
N ALA A 152 -9.83 6.98 15.19
CA ALA A 152 -10.28 5.68 14.74
C ALA A 152 -9.51 5.18 13.51
N PHE A 153 -9.17 6.09 12.59
CA PHE A 153 -8.40 5.84 11.36
C PHE A 153 -7.25 6.85 11.26
N VAL A 154 -6.29 6.56 10.38
CA VAL A 154 -5.08 7.39 10.32
C VAL A 154 -5.34 8.84 9.87
N ALA A 155 -6.34 9.07 9.05
CA ALA A 155 -6.73 10.41 8.60
C ALA A 155 -7.86 11.04 9.44
N GLY A 156 -8.33 10.40 10.52
CA GLY A 156 -9.37 10.94 11.40
C GLY A 156 -10.47 9.94 11.76
N ALA A 157 -11.73 10.38 11.68
CA ALA A 157 -12.89 9.56 12.07
C ALA A 157 -13.32 8.57 10.98
N ASP A 158 -13.00 8.86 9.71
CA ASP A 158 -13.48 8.11 8.56
C ASP A 158 -12.39 7.22 7.96
N TYR A 159 -12.80 6.04 7.48
CA TYR A 159 -11.98 5.13 6.70
C TYR A 159 -11.68 5.70 5.32
N THR A 160 -10.40 5.77 4.95
CA THR A 160 -9.94 6.43 3.73
C THR A 160 -8.91 5.62 2.95
N ILE A 161 -8.52 6.13 1.78
CA ILE A 161 -7.42 5.55 0.98
C ILE A 161 -6.08 5.53 1.73
N ALA A 162 -5.90 6.35 2.76
CA ALA A 162 -4.71 6.31 3.61
C ALA A 162 -4.64 5.01 4.41
N ASP A 163 -5.77 4.57 4.97
CA ASP A 163 -5.88 3.30 5.71
C ASP A 163 -5.69 2.11 4.77
N MET A 164 -6.31 2.16 3.60
CA MET A 164 -6.14 1.13 2.55
C MET A 164 -4.68 1.01 2.08
N ALA A 165 -3.93 2.10 2.08
CA ALA A 165 -2.51 2.08 1.76
C ALA A 165 -1.66 1.48 2.89
N ILE A 166 -2.02 1.75 4.14
CA ILE A 166 -1.25 1.39 5.34
C ILE A 166 -1.51 -0.06 5.74
N TRP A 167 -2.77 -0.49 5.76
CA TRP A 167 -3.18 -1.79 6.31
C TRP A 167 -2.42 -2.99 5.71
N PRO A 168 -2.27 -3.15 4.38
CA PRO A 168 -1.60 -4.32 3.79
C PRO A 168 -0.14 -4.48 4.20
N TRP A 169 0.49 -3.43 4.66
CA TRP A 169 1.87 -3.46 5.17
C TRP A 169 1.90 -3.55 6.69
N TYR A 170 1.41 -2.51 7.35
CA TYR A 170 1.59 -2.34 8.79
C TYR A 170 0.57 -3.14 9.61
N GLY A 171 -0.65 -3.33 9.10
CA GLY A 171 -1.65 -4.18 9.73
C GLY A 171 -1.23 -5.66 9.70
N GLN A 172 -0.75 -6.16 8.57
CA GLN A 172 -0.22 -7.53 8.50
C GLN A 172 1.03 -7.72 9.37
N LEU A 173 1.88 -6.70 9.46
CA LEU A 173 3.05 -6.73 10.35
C LEU A 173 2.62 -6.77 11.82
N ALA A 174 1.64 -5.93 12.20
CA ALA A 174 1.08 -5.90 13.55
C ALA A 174 0.45 -7.23 13.97
N GLN A 175 -0.13 -7.96 13.02
CA GLN A 175 -0.66 -9.31 13.24
C GLN A 175 0.43 -10.40 13.23
N GLY A 176 1.69 -10.06 13.07
CA GLY A 176 2.80 -11.00 12.99
C GLY A 176 2.89 -11.80 11.69
N ALA A 177 1.99 -11.54 10.72
CA ALA A 177 1.90 -12.32 9.49
C ALA A 177 3.00 -11.98 8.48
N LEU A 178 3.42 -10.71 8.42
CA LEU A 178 4.42 -10.27 7.45
C LEU A 178 5.84 -10.62 7.91
N TYR A 179 6.58 -11.37 7.09
CA TYR A 179 7.97 -11.80 7.32
C TYR A 179 8.20 -12.69 8.54
N GLY A 180 7.17 -13.05 9.31
CA GLY A 180 7.34 -13.74 10.61
C GLY A 180 8.12 -12.90 11.63
N ALA A 181 8.06 -11.56 11.51
CA ALA A 181 8.91 -10.65 12.26
C ALA A 181 8.24 -10.04 13.50
N GLY A 182 7.05 -10.52 13.88
CA GLY A 182 6.27 -9.95 14.98
C GLY A 182 7.06 -9.85 16.28
N ASP A 183 7.66 -10.93 16.73
CA ASP A 183 8.44 -10.97 17.96
C ASP A 183 9.71 -10.11 17.87
N PHE A 184 10.42 -10.18 16.74
CA PHE A 184 11.64 -9.41 16.52
C PHE A 184 11.39 -7.88 16.58
N LEU A 185 10.27 -7.44 16.03
CA LEU A 185 9.85 -6.05 16.06
C LEU A 185 9.07 -5.67 17.31
N ALA A 186 8.75 -6.63 18.18
CA ALA A 186 7.93 -6.45 19.37
C ALA A 186 6.57 -5.78 19.06
N VAL A 187 5.88 -6.31 18.03
CA VAL A 187 4.64 -5.67 17.52
C VAL A 187 3.52 -5.62 18.57
N GLN A 188 3.54 -6.50 19.56
CA GLN A 188 2.60 -6.52 20.69
C GLN A 188 2.66 -5.27 21.58
N ASP A 189 3.73 -4.49 21.50
CA ASP A 189 3.89 -3.27 22.30
C ASP A 189 3.10 -2.09 21.71
N TYR A 190 2.72 -2.16 20.43
CA TYR A 190 1.95 -1.14 19.71
C TYR A 190 0.44 -1.40 19.82
N ARG A 191 -0.13 -1.14 21.01
CA ARG A 191 -1.49 -1.56 21.39
C ARG A 191 -2.61 -0.91 20.59
N ASN A 192 -2.41 0.32 20.15
CA ASN A 192 -3.42 1.03 19.35
C ASN A 192 -3.42 0.55 17.89
N LEU A 193 -2.26 0.15 17.39
CA LEU A 193 -2.13 -0.46 16.06
C LEU A 193 -2.70 -1.90 16.02
N GLN A 194 -2.80 -2.57 17.16
CA GLN A 194 -3.39 -3.91 17.32
C GLN A 194 -4.93 -3.90 17.40
N ARG A 195 -5.53 -2.76 17.63
CA ARG A 195 -6.97 -2.56 17.79
C ARG A 195 -7.72 -2.50 16.45
#